data_d4ce74d73493a8d5efdd01dab26e6857
#
_entry.id   d4ce74d73493a8d5efdd01dab26e6857
#
_cell.length_a   1.000
_cell.length_b   1.000
_cell.length_c   1.000
_cell.angle_alpha   90.00
_cell.angle_beta   90.00
_cell.angle_gamma   90.00
#
_symmetry.space_group_name_H-M   'P 1'
#
loop_
_entity.id
_entity.type
_entity.pdbx_description
1 polymer ?
#
loop_
_entity_poly.entity_id
_entity_poly.type
_entity_poly.pdbx_seq_one_letter_code
_entity_poly.pdbx_strand_id
1 'polypeptide(L)'
;MHPEITILGKTISLYDTMYAVGFIGMFIMCFLSRKRYKLSLPRTLVYTVYTFIAGVAGATIMGYIYTYALDVASGGTYDPNSRVCIFGALLFLPVFMFIFSLFCGDTFRKLMDYMTPGIFFILASAKFGCLLGGCCYGIADEHGVYNANLDYTVFPVQLYESLCTLAVVIILLVIAYKAKKIRTGSLYPIGMILYCCARFFWENYRYYEHDFEQNYIFGLTFWQMFAVISIIIAIIWLVILYSVKGFRDIDLTPGRSKVAIAIDRISSGSAEKNRKKHAEKAKEHEKKAKELKNNAKKNKK
;
A
#
# COMPACT_ATOMS: atom_id res chain seq x y z
N MET A 1 -13.36 13.17 16.88
CA MET A 1 -12.01 13.02 16.30
C MET A 1 -11.01 13.43 17.37
N HIS A 2 -10.18 12.55 17.86
CA HIS A 2 -9.17 12.84 18.88
C HIS A 2 -7.81 12.41 18.32
N PRO A 3 -6.84 13.34 18.17
CA PRO A 3 -5.57 13.04 17.50
C PRO A 3 -4.65 12.13 18.32
N GLU A 4 -4.80 12.12 19.63
CA GLU A 4 -3.86 11.48 20.54
C GLU A 4 -4.56 10.73 21.67
N ILE A 5 -3.97 9.61 22.09
CA ILE A 5 -4.36 8.88 23.31
C ILE A 5 -3.14 8.73 24.21
N THR A 6 -3.32 9.02 25.49
CA THR A 6 -2.26 8.79 26.50
C THR A 6 -2.45 7.44 27.14
N ILE A 7 -1.51 6.51 26.92
CA ILE A 7 -1.48 5.17 27.50
C ILE A 7 -0.20 5.03 28.32
N LEU A 8 -0.32 4.70 29.62
CA LEU A 8 0.81 4.52 30.54
C LEU A 8 1.79 5.73 30.56
N GLY A 9 1.25 6.97 30.47
CA GLY A 9 2.06 8.19 30.48
C GLY A 9 2.78 8.51 29.16
N LYS A 10 2.54 7.72 28.08
CA LYS A 10 3.04 8.02 26.73
C LYS A 10 1.90 8.45 25.83
N THR A 11 2.05 9.59 25.19
CA THR A 11 1.11 10.08 24.17
C THR A 11 1.39 9.38 22.85
N ILE A 12 0.37 8.73 22.29
CA ILE A 12 0.44 8.00 21.03
C ILE A 12 -0.46 8.70 20.02
N SER A 13 0.10 9.07 18.88
CA SER A 13 -0.64 9.58 17.74
C SER A 13 -1.49 8.46 17.13
N LEU A 14 -2.80 8.66 17.07
CA LEU A 14 -3.70 7.69 16.44
C LEU A 14 -3.52 7.66 14.92
N TYR A 15 -3.12 8.78 14.33
CA TYR A 15 -2.79 8.85 12.91
C TYR A 15 -1.62 7.92 12.56
N ASP A 16 -0.50 8.00 13.29
CA ASP A 16 0.67 7.15 13.05
C ASP A 16 0.38 5.68 13.33
N THR A 17 -0.46 5.41 14.35
CA THR A 17 -0.91 4.05 14.66
C THR A 17 -1.65 3.43 13.47
N MET A 18 -2.50 4.19 12.77
CA MET A 18 -3.23 3.69 11.61
C MET A 18 -2.32 3.47 10.39
N TYR A 19 -1.22 4.22 10.24
CA TYR A 19 -0.19 3.90 9.25
C TYR A 19 0.52 2.58 9.56
N ALA A 20 0.83 2.33 10.83
CA ALA A 20 1.42 1.05 11.25
C ALA A 20 0.46 -0.12 10.98
N VAL A 21 -0.83 0.03 11.30
CA VAL A 21 -1.88 -0.95 10.97
C VAL A 21 -1.96 -1.19 9.47
N GLY A 22 -1.90 -0.12 8.68
CA GLY A 22 -1.91 -0.19 7.22
C GLY A 22 -0.70 -0.97 6.68
N PHE A 23 0.49 -0.71 7.20
CA PHE A 23 1.71 -1.42 6.81
C PHE A 23 1.66 -2.91 7.17
N ILE A 24 1.23 -3.24 8.39
CA ILE A 24 1.05 -4.62 8.83
C ILE A 24 0.02 -5.34 7.96
N GLY A 25 -1.11 -4.71 7.68
CA GLY A 25 -2.15 -5.27 6.80
C GLY A 25 -1.66 -5.50 5.37
N MET A 26 -0.91 -4.55 4.79
CA MET A 26 -0.25 -4.74 3.49
C MET A 26 0.68 -5.95 3.52
N PHE A 27 1.51 -6.08 4.55
CA PHE A 27 2.42 -7.21 4.69
C PHE A 27 1.66 -8.54 4.78
N ILE A 28 0.58 -8.61 5.58
CA ILE A 28 -0.26 -9.80 5.70
C ILE A 28 -0.88 -10.17 4.35
N MET A 29 -1.43 -9.22 3.61
CA MET A 29 -2.02 -9.48 2.28
C MET A 29 -0.98 -9.99 1.28
N CYS A 30 0.21 -9.39 1.26
CA CYS A 30 1.31 -9.84 0.44
C CYS A 30 1.80 -11.23 0.87
N PHE A 31 1.92 -11.48 2.17
CA PHE A 31 2.32 -12.79 2.70
C PHE A 31 1.33 -13.89 2.29
N LEU A 32 0.04 -13.67 2.39
CA LEU A 32 -0.99 -14.63 1.99
C LEU A 32 -0.98 -14.87 0.48
N SER A 33 -0.77 -13.83 -0.31
CA SER A 33 -0.76 -13.89 -1.78
C SER A 33 0.55 -14.43 -2.37
N ARG A 34 1.64 -14.52 -1.60
CA ARG A 34 2.99 -14.85 -2.09
C ARG A 34 3.07 -16.16 -2.89
N LYS A 35 2.33 -17.20 -2.44
CA LYS A 35 2.33 -18.51 -3.11
C LYS A 35 1.74 -18.42 -4.53
N ARG A 36 0.69 -17.62 -4.71
CA ARG A 36 0.06 -17.37 -6.01
C ARG A 36 1.03 -16.73 -7.00
N TYR A 37 1.81 -15.76 -6.53
CA TYR A 37 2.81 -15.06 -7.35
C TYR A 37 4.18 -15.75 -7.36
N LYS A 38 4.31 -16.96 -6.77
CA LYS A 38 5.55 -17.75 -6.69
C LYS A 38 6.71 -16.96 -6.08
N LEU A 39 6.44 -16.20 -5.00
CA LEU A 39 7.44 -15.40 -4.30
C LEU A 39 7.90 -16.06 -3.01
N SER A 40 9.19 -15.95 -2.72
CA SER A 40 9.76 -16.38 -1.44
C SER A 40 9.47 -15.34 -0.32
N LEU A 41 9.55 -15.77 0.93
CA LEU A 41 9.34 -14.87 2.07
C LEU A 41 10.31 -13.66 2.08
N PRO A 42 11.62 -13.82 1.85
CA PRO A 42 12.54 -12.67 1.77
C PRO A 42 12.17 -11.69 0.66
N ARG A 43 11.75 -12.17 -0.52
CA ARG A 43 11.27 -11.29 -1.59
C ARG A 43 10.01 -10.53 -1.18
N THR A 44 9.07 -11.21 -0.52
CA THR A 44 7.86 -10.56 0.02
C THR A 44 8.22 -9.41 0.96
N LEU A 45 9.13 -9.65 1.92
CA LEU A 45 9.60 -8.62 2.85
C LEU A 45 10.21 -7.42 2.12
N VAL A 46 11.17 -7.67 1.23
CA VAL A 46 11.86 -6.61 0.47
C VAL A 46 10.86 -5.81 -0.36
N TYR A 47 9.92 -6.46 -1.06
CA TYR A 47 8.94 -5.80 -1.90
C TYR A 47 7.95 -4.97 -1.09
N THR A 48 7.50 -5.47 0.06
CA THR A 48 6.60 -4.74 0.95
C THR A 48 7.26 -3.49 1.52
N VAL A 49 8.48 -3.63 2.05
CA VAL A 49 9.24 -2.50 2.59
C VAL A 49 9.55 -1.48 1.50
N TYR A 50 10.02 -1.92 0.33
CA TYR A 50 10.30 -1.02 -0.79
C TYR A 50 9.03 -0.27 -1.25
N THR A 51 7.91 -0.97 -1.40
CA THR A 51 6.65 -0.35 -1.81
C THR A 51 6.18 0.71 -0.81
N PHE A 52 6.34 0.44 0.48
CA PHE A 52 6.02 1.41 1.53
C PHE A 52 6.91 2.66 1.44
N ILE A 53 8.23 2.48 1.35
CA ILE A 53 9.19 3.59 1.22
C ILE A 53 8.92 4.39 -0.06
N ALA A 54 8.69 3.72 -1.18
CA ALA A 54 8.37 4.35 -2.47
C ALA A 54 7.05 5.13 -2.42
N GLY A 55 6.05 4.60 -1.72
CA GLY A 55 4.78 5.29 -1.49
C GLY A 55 4.95 6.56 -0.65
N VAL A 56 5.70 6.48 0.45
CA VAL A 56 6.03 7.65 1.29
C VAL A 56 6.81 8.68 0.49
N ALA A 57 7.85 8.27 -0.26
CA ALA A 57 8.62 9.18 -1.10
C ALA A 57 7.75 9.88 -2.16
N GLY A 58 6.88 9.15 -2.85
CA GLY A 58 5.95 9.73 -3.82
C GLY A 58 4.96 10.71 -3.17
N ALA A 59 4.43 10.37 -2.01
CA ALA A 59 3.53 11.24 -1.25
C ALA A 59 4.22 12.53 -0.81
N THR A 60 5.48 12.44 -0.39
CA THR A 60 6.30 13.60 0.02
C THR A 60 6.64 14.49 -1.19
N ILE A 61 7.07 13.90 -2.31
CA ILE A 61 7.36 14.66 -3.55
C ILE A 61 6.13 15.46 -3.99
N MET A 62 4.97 14.82 -4.04
CA MET A 62 3.74 15.51 -4.41
C MET A 62 3.33 16.56 -3.38
N GLY A 63 3.59 16.32 -2.09
CA GLY A 63 3.38 17.28 -1.02
C GLY A 63 4.18 18.56 -1.25
N TYR A 64 5.45 18.46 -1.61
CA TYR A 64 6.29 19.62 -1.96
C TYR A 64 5.79 20.34 -3.21
N ILE A 65 5.43 19.59 -4.26
CA ILE A 65 4.87 20.19 -5.50
C ILE A 65 3.59 20.98 -5.18
N TYR A 66 2.72 20.36 -4.39
CA TYR A 66 1.46 20.97 -3.99
C TYR A 66 1.65 22.22 -3.13
N THR A 67 2.50 22.16 -2.09
CA THR A 67 2.81 23.30 -1.22
C THR A 67 3.43 24.45 -2.01
N TYR A 68 4.36 24.14 -2.93
CA TYR A 68 4.94 25.15 -3.81
C TYR A 68 3.89 25.79 -4.75
N ALA A 69 2.99 24.98 -5.31
CA ALA A 69 1.93 25.51 -6.17
C ALA A 69 0.95 26.42 -5.41
N LEU A 70 0.61 26.07 -4.15
CA LEU A 70 -0.19 26.92 -3.27
C LEU A 70 0.51 28.22 -2.94
N ASP A 71 1.80 28.17 -2.60
CA ASP A 71 2.60 29.33 -2.25
C ASP A 71 2.68 30.31 -3.41
N VAL A 72 2.98 29.83 -4.61
CA VAL A 72 2.98 30.65 -5.83
C VAL A 72 1.60 31.25 -6.13
N ALA A 73 0.52 30.47 -5.96
CA ALA A 73 -0.83 30.94 -6.22
C ALA A 73 -1.32 31.97 -5.20
N SER A 74 -0.87 31.88 -3.95
CA SER A 74 -1.24 32.79 -2.86
C SER A 74 -0.35 34.06 -2.75
N GLY A 75 0.77 34.08 -3.52
CA GLY A 75 1.77 35.16 -3.41
C GLY A 75 2.49 35.20 -2.05
N GLY A 76 2.48 34.05 -1.34
CA GLY A 76 3.06 33.89 -0.01
C GLY A 76 4.51 33.44 -0.01
N THR A 77 5.06 33.25 1.17
CA THR A 77 6.39 32.66 1.37
C THR A 77 6.25 31.15 1.54
N TYR A 78 7.12 30.41 0.87
CA TYR A 78 7.17 28.95 0.93
C TYR A 78 7.28 28.42 2.37
N ASP A 79 6.29 27.63 2.80
CA ASP A 79 6.33 26.90 4.07
C ASP A 79 6.98 25.51 3.82
N PRO A 80 8.19 25.24 4.40
CA PRO A 80 8.85 23.97 4.24
C PRO A 80 8.13 22.81 4.94
N ASN A 81 7.14 23.05 5.79
CA ASN A 81 6.30 22.02 6.41
C ASN A 81 5.31 21.42 5.40
N SER A 82 5.86 20.77 4.39
CA SER A 82 5.06 20.21 3.31
C SER A 82 4.04 19.17 3.79
N ARG A 83 2.82 19.31 3.32
CA ARG A 83 1.75 18.34 3.55
C ARG A 83 2.04 17.07 2.75
N VAL A 84 1.99 15.90 3.38
CA VAL A 84 2.11 14.62 2.68
C VAL A 84 0.85 14.37 1.84
N CYS A 85 1.02 14.15 0.54
CA CYS A 85 -0.10 14.01 -0.40
C CYS A 85 -0.26 12.58 -0.90
N ILE A 86 -1.38 11.93 -0.56
CA ILE A 86 -1.68 10.54 -0.94
C ILE A 86 -1.70 10.32 -2.46
N PHE A 87 -2.18 11.29 -3.26
CA PHE A 87 -2.13 11.18 -4.73
C PHE A 87 -0.71 11.01 -5.27
N GLY A 88 0.28 11.63 -4.62
CA GLY A 88 1.66 11.44 -4.97
C GLY A 88 2.13 9.99 -4.79
N ALA A 89 1.71 9.34 -3.71
CA ALA A 89 1.99 7.92 -3.54
C ALA A 89 1.45 7.11 -4.73
N LEU A 90 0.20 7.34 -5.14
CA LEU A 90 -0.41 6.61 -6.24
C LEU A 90 0.22 6.92 -7.61
N LEU A 91 0.55 8.17 -7.90
CA LEU A 91 1.10 8.57 -9.20
C LEU A 91 2.57 8.18 -9.39
N PHE A 92 3.38 8.36 -8.35
CA PHE A 92 4.82 8.09 -8.44
C PHE A 92 5.17 6.61 -8.17
N LEU A 93 4.34 5.88 -7.44
CA LEU A 93 4.60 4.48 -7.12
C LEU A 93 4.84 3.60 -8.35
N PRO A 94 4.04 3.68 -9.45
CA PRO A 94 4.35 2.90 -10.66
C PRO A 94 5.74 3.19 -11.23
N VAL A 95 6.19 4.43 -11.17
CA VAL A 95 7.53 4.83 -11.66
C VAL A 95 8.62 4.18 -10.81
N PHE A 96 8.50 4.29 -9.49
CA PHE A 96 9.45 3.66 -8.56
C PHE A 96 9.43 2.13 -8.68
N MET A 97 8.25 1.52 -8.81
CA MET A 97 8.11 0.08 -8.99
C MET A 97 8.66 -0.39 -10.34
N PHE A 98 8.55 0.43 -11.40
CA PHE A 98 9.18 0.15 -12.68
C PHE A 98 10.71 0.13 -12.53
N ILE A 99 11.30 1.18 -11.95
CA ILE A 99 12.73 1.24 -11.68
C ILE A 99 13.18 0.04 -10.83
N PHE A 100 12.44 -0.27 -9.77
CA PHE A 100 12.74 -1.42 -8.91
C PHE A 100 12.70 -2.75 -9.67
N SER A 101 11.76 -2.92 -10.59
CA SER A 101 11.63 -4.13 -11.38
C SER A 101 12.88 -4.44 -12.21
N LEU A 102 13.62 -3.40 -12.62
CA LEU A 102 14.88 -3.55 -13.36
C LEU A 102 15.98 -4.24 -12.54
N PHE A 103 15.88 -4.19 -11.22
CA PHE A 103 16.88 -4.74 -10.29
C PHE A 103 16.45 -6.01 -9.58
N CYS A 104 15.14 -6.20 -9.34
CA CYS A 104 14.65 -7.32 -8.50
C CYS A 104 14.42 -8.62 -9.26
N GLY A 105 14.44 -8.61 -10.60
CA GLY A 105 14.27 -9.80 -11.45
C GLY A 105 12.84 -10.32 -11.58
N ASP A 106 11.85 -9.59 -11.09
CA ASP A 106 10.42 -9.84 -11.34
C ASP A 106 9.85 -8.77 -12.27
N THR A 107 8.86 -9.12 -13.08
CA THR A 107 8.26 -8.16 -14.02
C THR A 107 7.52 -7.04 -13.30
N PHE A 108 7.60 -5.82 -13.81
CA PHE A 108 6.85 -4.67 -13.31
C PHE A 108 5.35 -4.97 -13.12
N ARG A 109 4.73 -5.60 -14.12
CA ARG A 109 3.30 -5.96 -14.10
C ARG A 109 2.96 -6.92 -12.96
N LYS A 110 3.82 -7.94 -12.73
CA LYS A 110 3.65 -8.90 -11.62
C LYS A 110 3.78 -8.19 -10.27
N LEU A 111 4.78 -7.31 -10.12
CA LEU A 111 5.00 -6.55 -8.89
C LEU A 111 3.80 -5.65 -8.57
N MET A 112 3.31 -4.91 -9.58
CA MET A 112 2.15 -4.04 -9.40
C MET A 112 0.92 -4.83 -8.96
N ASP A 113 0.56 -5.91 -9.65
CA ASP A 113 -0.60 -6.73 -9.27
C ASP A 113 -0.45 -7.34 -7.88
N TYR A 114 0.76 -7.79 -7.53
CA TYR A 114 1.04 -8.38 -6.24
C TYR A 114 0.87 -7.39 -5.09
N MET A 115 1.32 -6.15 -5.26
CA MET A 115 1.29 -5.12 -4.22
C MET A 115 -0.05 -4.37 -4.15
N THR A 116 -0.83 -4.35 -5.23
CA THR A 116 -2.02 -3.50 -5.36
C THR A 116 -3.02 -3.62 -4.21
N PRO A 117 -3.50 -4.80 -3.78
CA PRO A 117 -4.45 -4.88 -2.67
C PRO A 117 -3.90 -4.28 -1.38
N GLY A 118 -2.61 -4.51 -1.10
CA GLY A 118 -1.93 -3.96 0.06
C GLY A 118 -1.77 -2.43 0.00
N ILE A 119 -1.47 -1.88 -1.18
CA ILE A 119 -1.37 -0.43 -1.41
C ILE A 119 -2.72 0.24 -1.08
N PHE A 120 -3.83 -0.27 -1.61
CA PHE A 120 -5.15 0.30 -1.31
C PHE A 120 -5.57 0.07 0.14
N PHE A 121 -5.12 -0.99 0.79
CA PHE A 121 -5.36 -1.19 2.22
C PHE A 121 -4.64 -0.13 3.08
N ILE A 122 -3.38 0.20 2.78
CA ILE A 122 -2.68 1.32 3.45
C ILE A 122 -3.44 2.62 3.25
N LEU A 123 -3.92 2.90 2.04
CA LEU A 123 -4.70 4.11 1.75
C LEU A 123 -5.97 4.19 2.59
N ALA A 124 -6.71 3.08 2.71
CA ALA A 124 -7.90 3.01 3.56
C ALA A 124 -7.55 3.26 5.03
N SER A 125 -6.50 2.62 5.54
CA SER A 125 -6.01 2.81 6.91
C SER A 125 -5.56 4.25 7.16
N ALA A 126 -4.85 4.87 6.21
CA ALA A 126 -4.41 6.26 6.31
C ALA A 126 -5.61 7.22 6.36
N LYS A 127 -6.68 6.98 5.58
CA LYS A 127 -7.91 7.77 5.64
C LYS A 127 -8.65 7.62 6.97
N PHE A 128 -8.65 6.42 7.52
CA PHE A 128 -9.17 6.20 8.87
C PHE A 128 -8.29 6.92 9.92
N GLY A 129 -6.98 6.94 9.72
CA GLY A 129 -6.05 7.74 10.52
C GLY A 129 -6.36 9.24 10.46
N CYS A 130 -6.68 9.78 9.26
CA CYS A 130 -7.13 11.17 9.11
C CYS A 130 -8.43 11.45 9.89
N LEU A 131 -9.37 10.50 9.93
CA LEU A 131 -10.59 10.62 10.73
C LEU A 131 -10.27 10.74 12.22
N LEU A 132 -9.40 9.87 12.72
CA LEU A 132 -9.00 9.88 14.13
C LEU A 132 -8.19 11.14 14.47
N GLY A 133 -7.27 11.54 13.59
CA GLY A 133 -6.44 12.73 13.76
C GLY A 133 -7.16 14.07 13.54
N GLY A 134 -8.42 14.04 13.07
CA GLY A 134 -9.21 15.26 12.85
C GLY A 134 -8.72 16.14 11.70
N CYS A 135 -7.94 15.59 10.75
CA CYS A 135 -7.47 16.31 9.56
C CYS A 135 -8.28 15.89 8.31
N CYS A 136 -8.19 16.65 7.22
CA CYS A 136 -8.85 16.36 5.94
C CYS A 136 -10.38 16.18 6.06
N TYR A 137 -11.03 16.92 6.92
CA TYR A 137 -12.45 16.84 7.24
C TYR A 137 -13.32 17.41 6.11
N GLY A 138 -14.62 17.18 6.23
CA GLY A 138 -15.64 17.70 5.32
C GLY A 138 -16.19 19.05 5.78
N ILE A 139 -17.22 19.53 5.08
CA ILE A 139 -17.96 20.74 5.41
C ILE A 139 -18.60 20.64 6.81
N ALA A 140 -18.94 21.78 7.42
CA ALA A 140 -19.67 21.80 8.68
C ALA A 140 -21.00 21.06 8.53
N ASP A 141 -21.33 20.19 9.50
CA ASP A 141 -22.54 19.36 9.48
C ASP A 141 -23.01 19.09 10.91
N GLU A 142 -24.23 19.51 11.23
CA GLU A 142 -24.83 19.34 12.57
C GLU A 142 -25.00 17.86 12.95
N HIS A 143 -25.17 16.97 11.95
CA HIS A 143 -25.29 15.53 12.14
C HIS A 143 -23.96 14.80 11.97
N GLY A 144 -22.88 15.53 11.82
CA GLY A 144 -21.53 15.03 11.58
C GLY A 144 -20.85 14.48 12.84
N VAL A 145 -19.54 14.32 12.76
CA VAL A 145 -18.69 13.88 13.88
C VAL A 145 -17.95 15.10 14.47
N TYR A 146 -17.99 15.20 15.82
CA TYR A 146 -17.28 16.27 16.52
C TYR A 146 -15.77 16.19 16.27
N ASN A 147 -15.19 17.31 15.87
CA ASN A 147 -13.76 17.47 15.64
C ASN A 147 -13.15 18.32 16.75
N ALA A 148 -12.36 17.68 17.62
CA ALA A 148 -11.74 18.35 18.76
C ALA A 148 -10.75 19.46 18.38
N ASN A 149 -10.21 19.45 17.16
CA ASN A 149 -9.29 20.50 16.69
C ASN A 149 -10.05 21.78 16.26
N LEU A 150 -11.34 21.65 15.95
CA LEU A 150 -12.17 22.74 15.41
C LEU A 150 -13.22 23.23 16.41
N ASP A 151 -13.52 22.40 17.43
CA ASP A 151 -14.59 22.63 18.41
C ASP A 151 -16.02 22.69 17.83
N TYR A 152 -16.23 22.01 16.67
CA TYR A 152 -17.55 21.82 16.08
C TYR A 152 -17.66 20.51 15.30
N THR A 153 -18.89 20.16 14.84
CA THR A 153 -19.17 18.94 14.09
C THR A 153 -18.98 19.14 12.59
N VAL A 154 -18.41 18.13 11.92
CA VAL A 154 -18.10 18.14 10.50
C VAL A 154 -18.53 16.83 9.83
N PHE A 155 -18.82 16.90 8.55
CA PHE A 155 -19.09 15.71 7.75
C PHE A 155 -17.83 14.80 7.71
N PRO A 156 -17.92 13.52 8.14
CA PRO A 156 -16.75 12.63 8.24
C PRO A 156 -16.37 12.04 6.89
N VAL A 157 -16.02 12.87 5.92
CA VAL A 157 -15.66 12.44 4.56
C VAL A 157 -14.55 11.39 4.56
N GLN A 158 -13.62 11.44 5.52
CA GLN A 158 -12.52 10.50 5.65
C GLN A 158 -13.02 9.07 5.94
N LEU A 159 -14.11 8.94 6.73
CA LEU A 159 -14.73 7.65 7.00
C LEU A 159 -15.28 7.02 5.72
N TYR A 160 -16.02 7.77 4.95
CA TYR A 160 -16.60 7.30 3.69
C TYR A 160 -15.51 6.98 2.66
N GLU A 161 -14.47 7.80 2.55
CA GLU A 161 -13.30 7.51 1.71
C GLU A 161 -12.59 6.21 2.13
N SER A 162 -12.43 5.99 3.44
CA SER A 162 -11.83 4.77 3.98
C SER A 162 -12.68 3.53 3.63
N LEU A 163 -13.98 3.59 3.87
CA LEU A 163 -14.92 2.48 3.58
C LEU A 163 -14.97 2.16 2.08
N CYS A 164 -15.06 3.19 1.23
CA CYS A 164 -15.00 2.99 -0.24
C CYS A 164 -13.67 2.37 -0.67
N THR A 165 -12.55 2.80 -0.09
CA THR A 165 -11.23 2.23 -0.41
C THR A 165 -11.11 0.79 0.09
N LEU A 166 -11.68 0.43 1.24
CA LEU A 166 -11.79 -0.96 1.69
C LEU A 166 -12.65 -1.81 0.74
N ALA A 167 -13.75 -1.26 0.22
CA ALA A 167 -14.55 -1.93 -0.80
C ALA A 167 -13.72 -2.17 -2.08
N VAL A 168 -12.90 -1.20 -2.50
CA VAL A 168 -11.94 -1.39 -3.61
C VAL A 168 -10.97 -2.53 -3.30
N VAL A 169 -10.41 -2.62 -2.10
CA VAL A 169 -9.53 -3.74 -1.69
C VAL A 169 -10.25 -5.08 -1.85
N ILE A 170 -11.49 -5.20 -1.36
CA ILE A 170 -12.28 -6.44 -1.47
C ILE A 170 -12.50 -6.80 -2.95
N ILE A 171 -12.91 -5.84 -3.79
CA ILE A 171 -13.10 -6.04 -5.23
C ILE A 171 -11.80 -6.53 -5.88
N LEU A 172 -10.67 -5.88 -5.59
CA LEU A 172 -9.36 -6.26 -6.12
C LEU A 172 -8.94 -7.67 -5.71
N LEU A 173 -9.20 -8.07 -4.45
CA LEU A 173 -8.94 -9.43 -3.98
C LEU A 173 -9.84 -10.43 -4.71
N VAL A 174 -11.14 -10.14 -4.85
CA VAL A 174 -12.06 -11.01 -5.60
C VAL A 174 -11.59 -11.18 -7.05
N ILE A 175 -11.23 -10.09 -7.72
CA ILE A 175 -10.68 -10.13 -9.08
C ILE A 175 -9.38 -10.95 -9.10
N ALA A 176 -8.46 -10.67 -8.19
CA ALA A 176 -7.17 -11.38 -8.11
C ALA A 176 -7.34 -12.89 -7.95
N TYR A 177 -8.30 -13.34 -7.14
CA TYR A 177 -8.46 -14.76 -6.83
C TYR A 177 -9.44 -15.50 -7.75
N LYS A 178 -10.49 -14.83 -8.25
CA LYS A 178 -11.56 -15.49 -9.04
C LYS A 178 -11.47 -15.24 -10.54
N ALA A 179 -10.92 -14.12 -10.99
CA ALA A 179 -10.91 -13.79 -12.41
C ALA A 179 -9.78 -14.50 -13.16
N LYS A 180 -10.11 -15.62 -13.81
CA LYS A 180 -9.16 -16.46 -14.57
C LYS A 180 -8.62 -15.81 -15.85
N LYS A 181 -9.35 -14.84 -16.43
CA LYS A 181 -9.02 -14.24 -17.74
C LYS A 181 -8.36 -12.86 -17.65
N ILE A 182 -8.11 -12.35 -16.43
CA ILE A 182 -7.52 -11.03 -16.28
C ILE A 182 -6.02 -11.08 -16.56
N ARG A 183 -5.51 -10.08 -17.29
CA ARG A 183 -4.09 -10.02 -17.65
C ARG A 183 -3.28 -9.48 -16.47
N THR A 184 -2.09 -10.01 -16.30
CA THR A 184 -1.12 -9.49 -15.32
C THR A 184 -0.80 -8.03 -15.62
N GLY A 185 -0.88 -7.17 -14.63
CA GLY A 185 -0.74 -5.72 -14.73
C GLY A 185 -2.06 -4.96 -14.76
N SER A 186 -3.22 -5.66 -14.61
CA SER A 186 -4.54 -5.03 -14.66
C SER A 186 -5.05 -4.56 -13.30
N LEU A 187 -4.60 -5.15 -12.19
CA LEU A 187 -5.18 -4.86 -10.87
C LEU A 187 -4.95 -3.40 -10.45
N TYR A 188 -3.74 -2.89 -10.69
CA TYR A 188 -3.43 -1.52 -10.30
C TYR A 188 -4.28 -0.47 -11.02
N PRO A 189 -4.35 -0.43 -12.36
CA PRO A 189 -5.19 0.54 -13.04
C PRO A 189 -6.69 0.37 -12.74
N ILE A 190 -7.19 -0.86 -12.50
CA ILE A 190 -8.56 -1.07 -12.04
C ILE A 190 -8.76 -0.44 -10.65
N GLY A 191 -7.86 -0.68 -9.71
CA GLY A 191 -7.91 -0.08 -8.39
C GLY A 191 -7.86 1.45 -8.43
N MET A 192 -7.00 2.01 -9.30
CA MET A 192 -6.92 3.46 -9.53
C MET A 192 -8.24 4.04 -10.02
N ILE A 193 -8.89 3.43 -11.02
CA ILE A 193 -10.18 3.89 -11.53
C ILE A 193 -11.22 3.90 -10.42
N LEU A 194 -11.37 2.77 -9.71
CA LEU A 194 -12.37 2.64 -8.65
C LEU A 194 -12.13 3.65 -7.51
N TYR A 195 -10.89 3.79 -7.08
CA TYR A 195 -10.52 4.74 -6.02
C TYR A 195 -10.74 6.18 -6.46
N CYS A 196 -10.29 6.56 -7.67
CA CYS A 196 -10.41 7.91 -8.16
C CYS A 196 -11.87 8.30 -8.44
N CYS A 197 -12.73 7.36 -8.86
CA CYS A 197 -14.18 7.61 -8.96
C CYS A 197 -14.79 7.91 -7.58
N ALA A 198 -14.49 7.10 -6.57
CA ALA A 198 -14.95 7.34 -5.21
C ALA A 198 -14.40 8.68 -4.67
N ARG A 199 -13.11 8.95 -4.90
CA ARG A 199 -12.45 10.18 -4.48
C ARG A 199 -13.06 11.42 -5.14
N PHE A 200 -13.35 11.35 -6.44
CA PHE A 200 -14.01 12.44 -7.18
C PHE A 200 -15.38 12.78 -6.59
N PHE A 201 -16.16 11.76 -6.22
CA PHE A 201 -17.47 11.95 -5.61
C PHE A 201 -17.37 12.59 -4.22
N TRP A 202 -16.56 12.02 -3.32
CA TRP A 202 -16.43 12.50 -1.93
C TRP A 202 -15.72 13.84 -1.81
N GLU A 203 -15.02 14.27 -2.84
CA GLU A 203 -14.38 15.59 -2.89
C GLU A 203 -15.37 16.75 -2.77
N ASN A 204 -16.61 16.60 -3.23
CA ASN A 204 -17.64 17.61 -3.14
C ASN A 204 -18.09 17.92 -1.70
N TYR A 205 -17.79 17.04 -0.76
CA TYR A 205 -18.13 17.20 0.66
C TYR A 205 -16.92 17.62 1.51
N ARG A 206 -15.80 17.93 0.86
CA ARG A 206 -14.57 18.30 1.55
C ARG A 206 -14.49 19.80 1.80
N TYR A 207 -13.98 20.18 2.96
CA TYR A 207 -13.66 21.55 3.28
C TYR A 207 -12.23 21.90 2.83
N TYR A 208 -12.05 23.07 2.25
CA TYR A 208 -10.77 23.66 1.87
C TYR A 208 -10.68 25.09 2.37
N GLU A 209 -9.52 25.47 2.87
CA GLU A 209 -9.28 26.84 3.37
C GLU A 209 -9.02 27.84 2.26
N HIS A 210 -8.58 27.36 1.08
CA HIS A 210 -8.16 28.21 -0.03
C HIS A 210 -9.10 28.08 -1.23
N ASP A 211 -9.55 29.20 -1.77
CA ASP A 211 -10.40 29.26 -2.97
C ASP A 211 -9.78 28.56 -4.19
N PHE A 212 -8.45 28.63 -4.32
CA PHE A 212 -7.69 27.93 -5.34
C PHE A 212 -7.93 26.41 -5.34
N GLU A 213 -8.09 25.79 -4.18
CA GLU A 213 -8.35 24.37 -4.07
C GLU A 213 -9.76 23.99 -4.50
N GLN A 214 -10.73 24.89 -4.28
CA GLN A 214 -12.15 24.66 -4.58
C GLN A 214 -12.51 24.88 -6.04
N ASN A 215 -11.93 25.89 -6.70
CA ASN A 215 -12.27 26.28 -8.07
C ASN A 215 -11.01 26.41 -8.92
N TYR A 216 -10.38 25.27 -9.22
CA TYR A 216 -9.10 25.27 -9.92
C TYR A 216 -9.24 25.48 -11.43
N ILE A 217 -9.91 24.54 -12.12
CA ILE A 217 -10.14 24.60 -13.58
C ILE A 217 -11.51 23.97 -13.90
N PHE A 218 -12.30 24.61 -14.75
CA PHE A 218 -13.63 24.12 -15.20
C PHE A 218 -14.62 23.83 -14.06
N GLY A 219 -14.52 24.52 -12.94
CA GLY A 219 -15.38 24.27 -11.77
C GLY A 219 -15.05 22.98 -11.00
N LEU A 220 -13.92 22.34 -11.31
CA LEU A 220 -13.41 21.19 -10.56
C LEU A 220 -12.45 21.66 -9.48
N THR A 221 -12.40 20.92 -8.37
CA THR A 221 -11.35 21.09 -7.38
C THR A 221 -10.01 20.61 -7.93
N PHE A 222 -8.92 21.10 -7.34
CA PHE A 222 -7.57 20.64 -7.70
C PHE A 222 -7.44 19.11 -7.65
N TRP A 223 -7.99 18.46 -6.63
CA TRP A 223 -7.92 17.03 -6.46
C TRP A 223 -8.87 16.23 -7.37
N GLN A 224 -10.04 16.82 -7.74
CA GLN A 224 -10.90 16.23 -8.76
C GLN A 224 -10.21 16.17 -10.12
N MET A 225 -9.47 17.22 -10.48
CA MET A 225 -8.68 17.21 -11.71
C MET A 225 -7.62 16.10 -11.70
N PHE A 226 -6.88 15.94 -10.59
CA PHE A 226 -5.93 14.83 -10.45
C PHE A 226 -6.61 13.46 -10.52
N ALA A 227 -7.80 13.31 -9.95
CA ALA A 227 -8.56 12.08 -10.07
C ALA A 227 -8.93 11.77 -11.52
N VAL A 228 -9.40 12.75 -12.29
CA VAL A 228 -9.71 12.59 -13.72
C VAL A 228 -8.46 12.22 -14.52
N ILE A 229 -7.34 12.92 -14.32
CA ILE A 229 -6.07 12.61 -14.99
C ILE A 229 -5.64 11.17 -14.67
N SER A 230 -5.74 10.76 -13.41
CA SER A 230 -5.40 9.41 -12.97
C SER A 230 -6.28 8.34 -13.60
N ILE A 231 -7.58 8.60 -13.76
CA ILE A 231 -8.51 7.70 -14.46
C ILE A 231 -8.11 7.57 -15.93
N ILE A 232 -7.81 8.68 -16.61
CA ILE A 232 -7.38 8.68 -18.01
C ILE A 232 -6.10 7.85 -18.18
N ILE A 233 -5.09 8.07 -17.33
CA ILE A 233 -3.84 7.30 -17.36
C ILE A 233 -4.11 5.81 -17.13
N ALA A 234 -4.96 5.46 -16.17
CA ALA A 234 -5.32 4.08 -15.88
C ALA A 234 -6.07 3.41 -17.03
N ILE A 235 -6.98 4.13 -17.71
CA ILE A 235 -7.67 3.64 -18.91
C ILE A 235 -6.66 3.41 -20.05
N ILE A 236 -5.78 4.38 -20.32
CA ILE A 236 -4.73 4.25 -21.34
C ILE A 236 -3.85 3.02 -21.04
N TRP A 237 -3.47 2.81 -19.79
CA TRP A 237 -2.71 1.62 -19.37
C TRP A 237 -3.49 0.33 -19.71
N LEU A 238 -4.77 0.24 -19.37
CA LEU A 238 -5.59 -0.93 -19.69
C LEU A 238 -5.73 -1.11 -21.22
N VAL A 239 -5.97 -0.04 -21.97
CA VAL A 239 -6.06 -0.10 -23.43
C VAL A 239 -4.76 -0.63 -24.03
N ILE A 240 -3.62 -0.11 -23.64
CA ILE A 240 -2.30 -0.60 -24.09
C ILE A 240 -2.12 -2.07 -23.71
N LEU A 241 -2.43 -2.44 -22.46
CA LEU A 241 -2.29 -3.79 -21.97
C LEU A 241 -3.14 -4.80 -22.76
N TYR A 242 -4.35 -4.42 -23.21
CA TYR A 242 -5.27 -5.31 -23.89
C TYR A 242 -5.21 -5.24 -25.41
N SER A 243 -4.80 -4.13 -26.01
CA SER A 243 -4.81 -3.91 -27.47
C SER A 243 -3.48 -4.21 -28.15
N VAL A 244 -2.35 -3.88 -27.49
CA VAL A 244 -1.02 -4.01 -28.10
C VAL A 244 -0.52 -5.45 -27.99
N LYS A 245 -0.48 -6.17 -29.13
CA LYS A 245 -0.03 -7.58 -29.17
C LYS A 245 1.41 -7.76 -28.67
N GLY A 246 2.33 -6.89 -29.08
CA GLY A 246 3.76 -6.94 -28.66
C GLY A 246 3.94 -6.67 -27.16
N PHE A 247 3.06 -5.91 -26.52
CA PHE A 247 3.10 -5.67 -25.07
C PHE A 247 2.68 -6.90 -24.24
N ARG A 248 2.01 -7.89 -24.89
CA ARG A 248 1.67 -9.17 -24.26
C ARG A 248 2.92 -10.02 -23.96
N ASP A 249 3.91 -9.96 -24.86
CA ASP A 249 5.04 -10.87 -24.92
C ASP A 249 6.34 -10.21 -24.44
N ILE A 250 6.33 -8.89 -24.22
CA ILE A 250 7.43 -8.23 -23.55
C ILE A 250 7.37 -8.62 -22.07
N ASP A 251 7.99 -9.75 -21.80
CA ASP A 251 8.40 -10.09 -20.46
C ASP A 251 9.57 -9.14 -20.13
N LEU A 252 9.20 -7.98 -19.51
CA LEU A 252 10.18 -7.00 -19.03
C LEU A 252 10.93 -7.58 -17.81
N THR A 253 11.28 -8.86 -17.88
CA THR A 253 12.21 -9.47 -16.94
C THR A 253 13.62 -9.12 -17.44
N PRO A 254 14.29 -8.18 -16.77
CA PRO A 254 15.72 -8.12 -16.88
C PRO A 254 16.21 -9.50 -16.46
N GLY A 255 17.17 -10.06 -17.18
CA GLY A 255 17.85 -11.28 -16.76
C GLY A 255 18.20 -11.18 -15.28
N ARG A 256 18.14 -12.27 -14.54
CA ARG A 256 18.29 -12.32 -13.07
C ARG A 256 19.35 -11.33 -12.59
N SER A 257 18.91 -10.25 -11.96
CA SER A 257 19.84 -9.22 -11.49
C SER A 257 20.71 -9.80 -10.38
N LYS A 258 21.90 -9.21 -10.17
CA LYS A 258 22.79 -9.59 -9.05
C LYS A 258 22.07 -9.53 -7.71
N VAL A 259 21.13 -8.60 -7.54
CA VAL A 259 20.29 -8.44 -6.33
C VAL A 259 19.32 -9.60 -6.16
N ALA A 260 18.62 -10.01 -7.22
CA ALA A 260 17.72 -11.16 -7.18
C ALA A 260 18.47 -12.46 -6.85
N ILE A 261 19.66 -12.65 -7.42
CA ILE A 261 20.55 -13.78 -7.12
C ILE A 261 21.00 -13.74 -5.66
N ALA A 262 21.35 -12.56 -5.13
CA ALA A 262 21.76 -12.42 -3.74
C ALA A 262 20.61 -12.71 -2.78
N ILE A 263 19.40 -12.20 -3.03
CA ILE A 263 18.19 -12.48 -2.23
C ILE A 263 17.87 -13.98 -2.26
N ASP A 264 17.96 -14.64 -3.42
CA ASP A 264 17.70 -16.08 -3.53
C ASP A 264 18.77 -16.91 -2.82
N ARG A 265 20.04 -16.49 -2.83
CA ARG A 265 21.12 -17.15 -2.08
C ARG A 265 20.90 -17.06 -0.56
N ILE A 266 20.52 -15.89 -0.05
CA ILE A 266 20.21 -15.72 1.37
C ILE A 266 19.03 -16.58 1.78
N SER A 267 17.99 -16.62 0.93
CA SER A 267 16.78 -17.42 1.13
C SER A 267 17.07 -18.92 1.13
N SER A 268 17.82 -19.42 0.15
CA SER A 268 18.18 -20.84 0.03
C SER A 268 19.16 -21.28 1.11
N GLY A 269 20.15 -20.47 1.43
CA GLY A 269 21.10 -20.75 2.50
C GLY A 269 20.44 -20.82 3.88
N SER A 270 19.49 -19.94 4.17
CA SER A 270 18.72 -19.99 5.42
C SER A 270 17.80 -21.21 5.50
N ALA A 271 17.15 -21.59 4.39
CA ALA A 271 16.28 -22.78 4.30
C ALA A 271 17.09 -24.08 4.47
N GLU A 272 18.28 -24.14 3.87
CA GLU A 272 19.17 -25.30 3.99
C GLU A 272 19.72 -25.44 5.42
N LYS A 273 20.12 -24.32 6.05
CA LYS A 273 20.57 -24.30 7.45
C LYS A 273 19.47 -24.77 8.41
N ASN A 274 18.24 -24.34 8.18
CA ASN A 274 17.10 -24.78 8.97
C ASN A 274 16.78 -26.27 8.75
N ARG A 275 16.87 -26.77 7.51
CA ARG A 275 16.68 -28.19 7.20
C ARG A 275 17.75 -29.05 7.90
N LYS A 276 19.02 -28.65 7.86
CA LYS A 276 20.12 -29.36 8.56
C LYS A 276 19.87 -29.38 10.07
N LYS A 277 19.50 -28.26 10.66
CA LYS A 277 19.18 -28.15 12.10
C LYS A 277 17.99 -29.03 12.52
N HIS A 278 16.94 -29.11 11.69
CA HIS A 278 15.80 -30.00 11.96
C HIS A 278 16.17 -31.47 11.79
N ALA A 279 17.01 -31.82 10.81
CA ALA A 279 17.49 -33.19 10.60
C ALA A 279 18.40 -33.65 11.75
N GLU A 280 19.27 -32.77 12.28
CA GLU A 280 20.10 -33.06 13.45
C GLU A 280 19.27 -33.30 14.71
N LYS A 281 18.28 -32.43 14.98
CA LYS A 281 17.34 -32.62 16.10
C LYS A 281 16.55 -33.92 15.98
N ALA A 282 16.09 -34.27 14.77
CA ALA A 282 15.38 -35.53 14.55
C ALA A 282 16.26 -36.76 14.85
N LYS A 283 17.53 -36.74 14.43
CA LYS A 283 18.50 -37.81 14.75
C LYS A 283 18.81 -37.92 16.25
N GLU A 284 18.90 -36.78 16.94
CA GLU A 284 19.11 -36.73 18.40
C GLU A 284 17.92 -37.34 19.15
N HIS A 285 16.68 -36.97 18.73
CA HIS A 285 15.45 -37.54 19.29
C HIS A 285 15.35 -39.05 19.06
N GLU A 286 15.73 -39.54 17.86
CA GLU A 286 15.73 -40.97 17.54
C GLU A 286 16.76 -41.73 18.38
N LYS A 287 17.95 -41.14 18.62
CA LYS A 287 18.99 -41.74 19.46
C LYS A 287 18.52 -41.84 20.92
N LYS A 288 17.94 -40.78 21.48
CA LYS A 288 17.37 -40.78 22.84
C LYS A 288 16.23 -41.80 22.98
N ALA A 289 15.37 -41.91 21.97
CA ALA A 289 14.28 -42.91 21.95
C ALA A 289 14.81 -44.37 21.91
N LYS A 290 15.90 -44.64 21.20
CA LYS A 290 16.56 -45.97 21.18
C LYS A 290 17.22 -46.28 22.53
N GLU A 291 17.88 -45.30 23.16
CA GLU A 291 18.47 -45.45 24.48
C GLU A 291 17.43 -45.74 25.57
N LEU A 292 16.30 -45.03 25.54
CA LEU A 292 15.18 -45.26 26.46
C LEU A 292 14.59 -46.68 26.29
N LYS A 293 14.42 -47.14 25.05
CA LYS A 293 13.95 -48.50 24.79
C LYS A 293 14.91 -49.59 25.26
N ASN A 294 16.22 -49.36 25.14
CA ASN A 294 17.26 -50.29 25.62
C ASN A 294 17.34 -50.33 27.13
N ASN A 295 17.23 -49.21 27.81
CA ASN A 295 17.19 -49.13 29.28
C ASN A 295 15.92 -49.78 29.84
N ALA A 296 14.76 -49.61 29.19
CA ALA A 296 13.52 -50.25 29.60
C ALA A 296 13.55 -51.81 29.44
N LYS A 297 14.35 -52.32 28.46
CA LYS A 297 14.58 -53.77 28.32
C LYS A 297 15.54 -54.34 29.35
N LYS A 298 16.52 -53.53 29.81
CA LYS A 298 17.48 -53.95 30.89
C LYS A 298 16.82 -54.04 32.25
N ASN A 299 15.84 -53.18 32.55
CA ASN A 299 15.13 -53.16 33.83
C ASN A 299 13.99 -54.21 33.94
N LYS A 300 13.75 -54.99 32.87
CA LYS A 300 12.74 -56.09 32.87
C LYS A 300 13.37 -57.48 32.91
N LYS A 301 14.70 -57.58 33.02
CA LYS A 301 15.44 -58.79 33.35
C LYS A 301 15.96 -58.72 34.80
#